data_58bd342c062c610091b6cf53135f310e
#
_entry.id   58bd342c062c610091b6cf53135f310e
#
_cell.length_a   1.000
_cell.length_b   1.000
_cell.length_c   1.000
_cell.angle_alpha   90.00
_cell.angle_beta   90.00
_cell.angle_gamma   90.00
#
_symmetry.space_group_name_H-M   'P 1'
#
loop_
_entity.id
_entity.type
_entity.pdbx_description
1 polymer ?
#
loop_
_entity_poly.entity_id
_entity_poly.type
_entity_poly.pdbx_seq_one_letter_code
_entity_poly.pdbx_strand_id
1 'polypeptide(L)'
;MFSGLIQDVRYGLRQLVKYPLFSAVAVVLLALGIGANAAIFSLVDSVLLRPFPYPDADRLFFIRVKDLKEGGSPSLPNMFEYVALEKGIPSAQAVGAILGQPFNLKWDGRATLVLGGFASPDYFRALGVKLVAGREFFPEEYQSGKNQAVYFTEKFWKQHFGGDMSVLGRTLELEKETHVVAGILPSLPGEFQMPDAVVPLPVTKEMLEAHDRRSMVVAVRLKPGRTKEQAEEEIRALYRRLAEEAPQSSRGKEGYLETPARFWQGNAHRPLTVLALAVGLVLLLACANLGGLLLARASARLREVAIRAALGASQFHIFRQMMIESLLLSLAGGAAGIGVAALGIRFLRDWPRLRLPRIDQAELNAHTLLFALAVSVAAGLLFGTAPAW
;
A
#
# COMPACT_ATOMS: atom_id res chain seq x y z
N MET A 1 10.01 15.80 -43.95
CA MET A 1 9.47 16.04 -42.59
C MET A 1 10.33 15.48 -41.48
N PHE A 2 10.83 14.24 -41.54
CA PHE A 2 11.70 13.62 -40.52
C PHE A 2 13.10 14.24 -40.40
N SER A 3 13.70 14.73 -41.48
CA SER A 3 15.04 15.36 -41.46
C SER A 3 15.09 16.65 -40.61
N GLY A 4 14.02 17.44 -40.62
CA GLY A 4 13.93 18.66 -39.83
C GLY A 4 13.83 18.41 -38.32
N LEU A 5 13.12 17.34 -37.89
CA LEU A 5 12.97 16.97 -36.48
C LEU A 5 14.30 16.50 -35.88
N ILE A 6 15.08 15.71 -36.62
CA ILE A 6 16.42 15.26 -36.19
C ILE A 6 17.38 16.46 -36.03
N GLN A 7 17.29 17.45 -36.94
CA GLN A 7 18.10 18.66 -36.83
C GLN A 7 17.73 19.49 -35.62
N ASP A 8 16.43 19.63 -35.30
CA ASP A 8 15.95 20.36 -34.15
C ASP A 8 16.37 19.68 -32.83
N VAL A 9 16.30 18.35 -32.76
CA VAL A 9 16.80 17.58 -31.58
C VAL A 9 18.32 17.76 -31.41
N ARG A 10 19.09 17.65 -32.48
CA ARG A 10 20.53 17.90 -32.44
C ARG A 10 20.86 19.31 -31.99
N TYR A 11 20.12 20.28 -32.48
CA TYR A 11 20.28 21.67 -32.07
C TYR A 11 19.95 21.85 -30.58
N GLY A 12 18.83 21.30 -30.11
CA GLY A 12 18.45 21.34 -28.71
C GLY A 12 19.53 20.75 -27.80
N LEU A 13 20.04 19.56 -28.13
CA LEU A 13 21.15 18.93 -27.37
C LEU A 13 22.40 19.80 -27.33
N ARG A 14 22.79 20.41 -28.47
CA ARG A 14 23.97 21.34 -28.50
C ARG A 14 23.73 22.57 -27.62
N GLN A 15 22.49 23.08 -27.56
CA GLN A 15 22.16 24.23 -26.69
C GLN A 15 22.22 23.87 -25.21
N LEU A 16 21.84 22.65 -24.82
CA LEU A 16 21.97 22.16 -23.45
C LEU A 16 23.44 22.12 -23.02
N VAL A 17 24.32 21.64 -23.91
CA VAL A 17 25.76 21.57 -23.65
C VAL A 17 26.41 22.97 -23.66
N LYS A 18 25.94 23.87 -24.51
CA LYS A 18 26.49 25.24 -24.62
C LYS A 18 26.21 26.11 -23.37
N TYR A 19 25.13 25.85 -22.64
CA TYR A 19 24.76 26.59 -21.44
C TYR A 19 24.63 25.64 -20.24
N PRO A 20 25.74 25.05 -19.75
CA PRO A 20 25.70 23.93 -18.81
C PRO A 20 25.11 24.31 -17.46
N LEU A 21 25.37 25.51 -16.95
CA LEU A 21 24.84 25.96 -15.66
C LEU A 21 23.33 26.09 -15.68
N PHE A 22 22.77 26.70 -16.73
CA PHE A 22 21.33 26.81 -16.90
C PHE A 22 20.67 25.43 -17.02
N SER A 23 21.25 24.58 -17.87
CA SER A 23 20.73 23.21 -18.09
C SER A 23 20.78 22.38 -16.82
N ALA A 24 21.87 22.48 -16.05
CA ALA A 24 22.02 21.77 -14.78
C ALA A 24 20.97 22.23 -13.75
N VAL A 25 20.79 23.54 -13.58
CA VAL A 25 19.77 24.08 -12.66
C VAL A 25 18.37 23.65 -13.07
N ALA A 26 18.03 23.74 -14.37
CA ALA A 26 16.76 23.32 -14.88
C ALA A 26 16.49 21.82 -14.67
N VAL A 27 17.48 20.97 -14.98
CA VAL A 27 17.40 19.52 -14.78
C VAL A 27 17.28 19.17 -13.29
N VAL A 28 18.02 19.82 -12.40
CA VAL A 28 17.93 19.59 -10.95
C VAL A 28 16.55 19.98 -10.41
N LEU A 29 16.03 21.15 -10.78
CA LEU A 29 14.68 21.59 -10.36
C LEU A 29 13.60 20.60 -10.82
N LEU A 30 13.65 20.19 -12.08
CA LEU A 30 12.71 19.19 -12.63
C LEU A 30 12.92 17.82 -11.99
N ALA A 31 14.16 17.38 -11.78
CA ALA A 31 14.46 16.11 -11.15
C ALA A 31 13.90 16.04 -9.73
N LEU A 32 14.05 17.08 -8.93
CA LEU A 32 13.47 17.16 -7.59
C LEU A 32 11.94 17.17 -7.63
N GLY A 33 11.35 18.00 -8.49
CA GLY A 33 9.89 18.10 -8.61
C GLY A 33 9.26 16.80 -9.12
N ILE A 34 9.75 16.25 -10.24
CA ILE A 34 9.22 15.01 -10.85
C ILE A 34 9.55 13.82 -9.96
N GLY A 35 10.76 13.76 -9.40
CA GLY A 35 11.21 12.65 -8.56
C GLY A 35 10.43 12.54 -7.25
N ALA A 36 10.17 13.65 -6.57
CA ALA A 36 9.33 13.68 -5.38
C ALA A 36 7.90 13.23 -5.70
N ASN A 37 7.31 13.72 -6.82
CA ASN A 37 5.98 13.29 -7.26
C ASN A 37 5.95 11.80 -7.61
N ALA A 38 6.96 11.28 -8.31
CA ALA A 38 7.05 9.87 -8.65
C ALA A 38 7.21 8.98 -7.39
N ALA A 39 7.98 9.41 -6.38
CA ALA A 39 8.12 8.69 -5.11
C ALA A 39 6.78 8.63 -4.36
N ILE A 40 6.07 9.76 -4.24
CA ILE A 40 4.76 9.79 -3.58
C ILE A 40 3.71 9.02 -4.40
N PHE A 41 3.74 9.10 -5.74
CA PHE A 41 2.86 8.30 -6.58
C PHE A 41 3.10 6.80 -6.37
N SER A 42 4.35 6.35 -6.24
CA SER A 42 4.68 4.96 -5.93
C SER A 42 4.07 4.51 -4.59
N LEU A 43 4.08 5.38 -3.56
CA LEU A 43 3.40 5.11 -2.28
C LEU A 43 1.87 5.05 -2.45
N VAL A 44 1.31 5.99 -3.18
CA VAL A 44 -0.14 6.01 -3.47
C VAL A 44 -0.54 4.76 -4.27
N ASP A 45 0.23 4.38 -5.28
CA ASP A 45 0.01 3.17 -6.08
C ASP A 45 0.04 1.92 -5.19
N SER A 46 1.08 1.75 -4.37
CA SER A 46 1.22 0.57 -3.51
C SER A 46 0.17 0.48 -2.41
N VAL A 47 -0.18 1.62 -1.79
CA VAL A 47 -1.10 1.65 -0.64
C VAL A 47 -2.56 1.72 -1.07
N LEU A 48 -2.91 2.55 -2.08
CA LEU A 48 -4.29 2.86 -2.40
C LEU A 48 -4.80 2.20 -3.69
N LEU A 49 -3.97 2.07 -4.72
CA LEU A 49 -4.42 1.68 -6.05
C LEU A 49 -4.28 0.19 -6.32
N ARG A 50 -3.24 -0.46 -5.82
CA ARG A 50 -3.05 -1.89 -6.06
C ARG A 50 -4.13 -2.73 -5.35
N PRO A 51 -4.82 -3.64 -6.04
CA PRO A 51 -5.77 -4.54 -5.42
C PRO A 51 -5.08 -5.45 -4.40
N PHE A 52 -5.82 -5.87 -3.40
CA PHE A 52 -5.35 -6.88 -2.45
C PHE A 52 -5.40 -8.26 -3.10
N PRO A 53 -4.36 -9.10 -2.90
CA PRO A 53 -4.21 -10.38 -3.58
C PRO A 53 -5.05 -11.50 -2.94
N TYR A 54 -6.25 -11.18 -2.48
CA TYR A 54 -7.17 -12.20 -1.99
C TYR A 54 -7.97 -12.82 -3.15
N PRO A 55 -8.10 -14.14 -3.21
CA PRO A 55 -8.99 -14.77 -4.16
C PRO A 55 -10.44 -14.30 -3.97
N ASP A 56 -11.13 -13.98 -5.06
CA ASP A 56 -12.53 -13.49 -5.04
C ASP A 56 -12.73 -12.36 -4.01
N ALA A 57 -11.89 -11.32 -4.08
CA ALA A 57 -11.85 -10.23 -3.09
C ALA A 57 -13.16 -9.43 -3.00
N ASP A 58 -14.00 -9.49 -4.02
CA ASP A 58 -15.35 -8.89 -4.09
C ASP A 58 -16.33 -9.52 -3.11
N ARG A 59 -16.10 -10.78 -2.68
CA ARG A 59 -16.89 -11.50 -1.68
C ARG A 59 -16.26 -11.53 -0.30
N LEU A 60 -15.06 -10.95 -0.14
CA LEU A 60 -14.35 -10.89 1.14
C LEU A 60 -14.55 -9.54 1.80
N PHE A 61 -14.91 -9.55 3.07
CA PHE A 61 -15.10 -8.38 3.90
C PHE A 61 -14.51 -8.61 5.28
N PHE A 62 -14.26 -7.49 5.97
CA PHE A 62 -13.85 -7.49 7.39
C PHE A 62 -14.89 -6.75 8.22
N ILE A 63 -15.12 -7.22 9.46
CA ILE A 63 -16.07 -6.60 10.36
C ILE A 63 -15.40 -5.47 11.15
N ARG A 64 -16.03 -4.31 11.14
CA ARG A 64 -15.78 -3.19 12.03
C ARG A 64 -16.98 -2.92 12.90
N VAL A 65 -16.73 -2.32 14.04
CA VAL A 65 -17.77 -1.93 15.00
C VAL A 65 -17.70 -0.44 15.23
N LYS A 66 -18.80 0.27 15.01
CA LYS A 66 -18.95 1.69 15.34
C LYS A 66 -19.73 1.87 16.64
N ASP A 67 -19.35 2.84 17.43
CA ASP A 67 -20.14 3.31 18.56
C ASP A 67 -21.12 4.38 18.07
N LEU A 68 -22.40 4.16 18.31
CA LEU A 68 -23.47 5.07 17.85
C LEU A 68 -23.59 6.34 18.70
N LYS A 69 -23.02 6.31 19.94
CA LYS A 69 -23.16 7.43 20.88
C LYS A 69 -22.03 8.44 20.78
N GLU A 70 -20.82 8.00 20.49
CA GLU A 70 -19.61 8.84 20.64
C GLU A 70 -19.04 9.36 19.33
N GLY A 71 -19.58 8.96 18.17
CA GLY A 71 -18.94 9.29 16.87
C GLY A 71 -17.48 8.84 16.79
N GLY A 72 -17.10 7.85 17.62
CA GLY A 72 -15.74 7.37 17.82
C GLY A 72 -15.16 6.67 16.60
N SER A 73 -13.85 6.51 16.60
CA SER A 73 -13.15 5.71 15.58
C SER A 73 -13.65 4.28 15.57
N PRO A 74 -13.84 3.65 14.39
CA PRO A 74 -14.24 2.26 14.30
C PRO A 74 -13.30 1.33 15.07
N SER A 75 -13.88 0.45 15.87
CA SER A 75 -13.15 -0.59 16.63
C SER A 75 -13.26 -1.95 15.96
N LEU A 76 -12.59 -2.95 16.53
CA LEU A 76 -12.73 -4.35 16.16
C LEU A 76 -13.75 -5.05 17.07
N PRO A 77 -14.34 -6.19 16.67
CA PRO A 77 -15.08 -7.06 17.57
C PRO A 77 -14.23 -7.55 18.73
N ASN A 78 -14.86 -7.87 19.86
CA ASN A 78 -14.23 -8.67 20.92
C ASN A 78 -14.52 -10.17 20.72
N MET A 79 -13.99 -11.04 21.61
CA MET A 79 -14.19 -12.49 21.50
C MET A 79 -15.64 -12.92 21.63
N PHE A 80 -16.41 -12.31 22.55
CA PHE A 80 -17.82 -12.62 22.74
C PHE A 80 -18.63 -12.32 21.48
N GLU A 81 -18.39 -11.16 20.87
CA GLU A 81 -19.04 -10.76 19.61
C GLU A 81 -18.59 -11.66 18.45
N TYR A 82 -17.31 -12.06 18.39
CA TYR A 82 -16.83 -12.97 17.36
C TYR A 82 -17.53 -14.32 17.38
N VAL A 83 -17.66 -14.95 18.54
CA VAL A 83 -18.34 -16.25 18.67
C VAL A 83 -19.80 -16.18 18.22
N ALA A 84 -20.47 -15.06 18.47
CA ALA A 84 -21.83 -14.84 17.98
C ALA A 84 -21.87 -14.60 16.46
N LEU A 85 -20.89 -13.83 15.92
CA LEU A 85 -20.77 -13.55 14.49
C LEU A 85 -20.46 -14.81 13.67
N GLU A 86 -19.64 -15.72 14.19
CA GLU A 86 -19.27 -16.97 13.53
C GLU A 86 -20.49 -17.79 13.10
N LYS A 87 -21.54 -17.79 13.90
CA LYS A 87 -22.79 -18.56 13.66
C LYS A 87 -23.96 -17.69 13.20
N GLY A 88 -23.83 -16.38 13.35
CA GLY A 88 -24.95 -15.43 13.21
C GLY A 88 -25.11 -14.78 11.85
N ILE A 89 -24.32 -15.17 10.82
CA ILE A 89 -24.35 -14.57 9.48
C ILE A 89 -24.70 -15.63 8.42
N PRO A 90 -26.01 -15.88 8.16
CA PRO A 90 -26.48 -16.89 7.17
C PRO A 90 -25.95 -16.64 5.76
N SER A 91 -25.71 -15.39 5.37
CA SER A 91 -25.14 -15.01 4.07
C SER A 91 -23.66 -15.36 3.93
N ALA A 92 -22.95 -15.66 5.04
CA ALA A 92 -21.54 -16.01 5.00
C ALA A 92 -21.33 -17.47 4.59
N GLN A 93 -20.31 -17.71 3.77
CA GLN A 93 -19.74 -19.01 3.46
C GLN A 93 -18.75 -19.44 4.55
N ALA A 94 -17.98 -18.49 5.06
CA ALA A 94 -17.02 -18.67 6.15
C ALA A 94 -16.91 -17.37 6.94
N VAL A 95 -16.81 -17.48 8.26
CA VAL A 95 -16.50 -16.39 9.20
C VAL A 95 -15.36 -16.87 10.07
N GLY A 96 -14.26 -16.18 10.02
CA GLY A 96 -13.10 -16.54 10.83
C GLY A 96 -12.42 -15.32 11.40
N ALA A 97 -11.65 -15.53 12.45
CA ALA A 97 -10.99 -14.43 13.16
C ALA A 97 -9.52 -14.74 13.46
N ILE A 98 -8.75 -13.67 13.58
CA ILE A 98 -7.39 -13.73 14.11
C ILE A 98 -7.21 -12.70 15.21
N LEU A 99 -6.52 -13.10 16.28
CA LEU A 99 -6.07 -12.24 17.36
C LEU A 99 -4.56 -12.11 17.27
N GLY A 100 -4.07 -10.94 16.90
CA GLY A 100 -2.64 -10.67 16.79
C GLY A 100 -2.02 -10.42 18.17
N GLN A 101 -0.89 -11.07 18.43
CA GLN A 101 0.00 -10.74 19.56
C GLN A 101 1.42 -11.18 19.26
N PRO A 102 2.45 -10.51 19.82
CA PRO A 102 3.83 -10.96 19.68
C PRO A 102 4.05 -12.28 20.44
N PHE A 103 4.93 -13.15 19.89
CA PHE A 103 5.38 -14.39 20.54
C PHE A 103 6.88 -14.39 20.70
N ASN A 104 7.35 -14.93 21.83
CA ASN A 104 8.76 -15.31 22.03
C ASN A 104 8.98 -16.69 21.43
N LEU A 105 9.63 -16.75 20.29
CA LEU A 105 9.97 -17.98 19.58
C LEU A 105 11.42 -18.36 19.85
N LYS A 106 11.66 -19.64 20.21
CA LYS A 106 12.99 -20.18 20.48
C LYS A 106 13.21 -21.50 19.75
N TRP A 107 14.32 -21.60 19.03
CA TRP A 107 14.78 -22.80 18.33
C TRP A 107 16.30 -22.80 18.23
N ASP A 108 16.95 -23.95 18.29
CA ASP A 108 18.41 -24.14 18.16
C ASP A 108 19.23 -23.16 19.03
N GLY A 109 18.77 -22.88 20.26
CA GLY A 109 19.43 -21.93 21.16
C GLY A 109 19.26 -20.45 20.78
N ARG A 110 18.57 -20.13 19.69
CA ARG A 110 18.21 -18.75 19.30
C ARG A 110 16.85 -18.40 19.86
N ALA A 111 16.69 -17.16 20.28
CA ALA A 111 15.41 -16.60 20.71
C ALA A 111 15.13 -15.32 19.94
N THR A 112 13.91 -15.15 19.47
CA THR A 112 13.48 -13.95 18.78
C THR A 112 12.02 -13.63 19.09
N LEU A 113 11.69 -12.35 19.11
CA LEU A 113 10.32 -11.88 19.17
C LEU A 113 9.77 -11.87 17.74
N VAL A 114 8.67 -12.59 17.51
CA VAL A 114 7.98 -12.67 16.22
C VAL A 114 6.59 -12.07 16.33
N LEU A 115 6.09 -11.52 15.23
CA LEU A 115 4.67 -11.19 15.14
C LEU A 115 3.90 -12.50 15.14
N GLY A 116 3.05 -12.70 16.13
CA GLY A 116 2.26 -13.90 16.28
C GLY A 116 0.77 -13.64 16.12
N GLY A 117 0.00 -14.71 16.02
CA GLY A 117 -1.46 -14.62 16.00
C GLY A 117 -2.14 -15.94 16.31
N PHE A 118 -3.30 -15.85 16.95
CA PHE A 118 -4.21 -16.96 17.16
C PHE A 118 -5.31 -16.92 16.11
N ALA A 119 -5.40 -17.94 15.24
CA ALA A 119 -6.40 -18.02 14.18
C ALA A 119 -7.49 -19.04 14.51
N SER A 120 -8.74 -18.67 14.24
CA SER A 120 -9.88 -19.58 14.31
C SER A 120 -9.90 -20.56 13.13
N PRO A 121 -10.68 -21.66 13.21
CA PRO A 121 -10.71 -22.70 12.18
C PRO A 121 -10.97 -22.16 10.76
N ASP A 122 -11.89 -21.23 10.62
CA ASP A 122 -12.35 -20.73 9.33
C ASP A 122 -11.62 -19.46 8.84
N TYR A 123 -10.61 -18.96 9.57
CA TYR A 123 -9.95 -17.70 9.19
C TYR A 123 -9.31 -17.76 7.81
N PHE A 124 -8.47 -18.76 7.55
CA PHE A 124 -7.81 -18.91 6.25
C PHE A 124 -8.79 -19.30 5.15
N ARG A 125 -9.85 -20.06 5.47
CA ARG A 125 -10.93 -20.36 4.55
C ARG A 125 -11.72 -19.10 4.16
N ALA A 126 -11.98 -18.20 5.11
CA ALA A 126 -12.59 -16.91 4.84
C ALA A 126 -11.70 -16.04 3.96
N LEU A 127 -10.38 -16.02 4.16
CA LEU A 127 -9.44 -15.31 3.31
C LEU A 127 -9.27 -15.97 1.92
N GLY A 128 -9.69 -17.24 1.74
CA GLY A 128 -9.43 -18.02 0.53
C GLY A 128 -7.96 -18.44 0.38
N VAL A 129 -7.23 -18.49 1.49
CA VAL A 129 -5.81 -18.83 1.54
C VAL A 129 -5.63 -20.30 1.81
N LYS A 130 -4.75 -20.94 1.03
CA LYS A 130 -4.34 -22.35 1.20
C LYS A 130 -2.89 -22.42 1.68
N LEU A 131 -2.57 -23.45 2.43
CA LEU A 131 -1.19 -23.75 2.84
C LEU A 131 -0.30 -23.98 1.61
N VAL A 132 0.93 -23.53 1.68
CA VAL A 132 2.00 -23.85 0.70
C VAL A 132 2.47 -25.29 0.91
N ALA A 133 2.58 -25.70 2.18
CA ALA A 133 3.00 -27.04 2.58
C ALA A 133 2.49 -27.36 4.00
N GLY A 134 2.44 -28.65 4.34
CA GLY A 134 2.01 -29.13 5.65
C GLY A 134 0.56 -29.58 5.69
N ARG A 135 -0.05 -29.57 6.86
CA ARG A 135 -1.43 -29.99 7.14
C ARG A 135 -2.23 -28.86 7.80
N GLU A 136 -3.54 -28.94 7.68
CA GLU A 136 -4.44 -28.10 8.47
C GLU A 136 -4.34 -28.44 9.97
N PHE A 137 -4.71 -27.49 10.81
CA PHE A 137 -4.85 -27.74 12.24
C PHE A 137 -5.99 -28.72 12.49
N PHE A 138 -5.78 -29.65 13.41
CA PHE A 138 -6.83 -30.57 13.82
C PHE A 138 -7.86 -29.87 14.70
N PRO A 139 -9.13 -30.31 14.71
CA PRO A 139 -10.18 -29.74 15.56
C PRO A 139 -9.81 -29.70 17.05
N GLU A 140 -9.05 -30.71 17.52
CA GLU A 140 -8.61 -30.79 18.90
C GLU A 140 -7.58 -29.72 19.26
N GLU A 141 -6.78 -29.25 18.27
CA GLU A 141 -5.76 -28.22 18.47
C GLU A 141 -6.34 -26.82 18.74
N TYR A 142 -7.66 -26.63 18.54
CA TYR A 142 -8.37 -25.40 18.92
C TYR A 142 -8.88 -25.41 20.38
N GLN A 143 -8.65 -26.50 21.12
CA GLN A 143 -9.01 -26.57 22.54
C GLN A 143 -7.91 -25.96 23.39
N SER A 144 -8.31 -25.30 24.49
CA SER A 144 -7.35 -24.74 25.45
C SER A 144 -6.40 -25.81 25.98
N GLY A 145 -5.11 -25.52 25.97
CA GLY A 145 -4.04 -26.44 26.39
C GLY A 145 -3.64 -27.49 25.35
N LYS A 146 -4.27 -27.53 24.17
CA LYS A 146 -3.92 -28.43 23.05
C LYS A 146 -3.47 -27.69 21.80
N ASN A 147 -3.38 -26.38 21.83
CA ASN A 147 -2.99 -25.51 20.71
C ASN A 147 -1.48 -25.49 20.44
N GLN A 148 -0.87 -26.67 20.39
CA GLN A 148 0.59 -26.87 20.26
C GLN A 148 1.06 -27.05 18.81
N ALA A 149 0.27 -26.59 17.84
CA ALA A 149 0.66 -26.54 16.43
C ALA A 149 0.92 -25.10 16.00
N VAL A 150 1.84 -24.89 15.06
CA VAL A 150 2.15 -23.56 14.54
C VAL A 150 2.30 -23.59 13.02
N TYR A 151 1.80 -22.56 12.34
CA TYR A 151 2.14 -22.23 10.97
C TYR A 151 3.17 -21.11 10.94
N PHE A 152 4.10 -21.18 10.01
CA PHE A 152 4.95 -20.04 9.66
C PHE A 152 4.53 -19.44 8.31
N THR A 153 4.72 -18.15 8.12
CA THR A 153 4.64 -17.57 6.78
C THR A 153 5.83 -17.99 5.94
N GLU A 154 5.63 -18.10 4.62
CA GLU A 154 6.69 -18.44 3.67
C GLU A 154 7.89 -17.48 3.77
N LYS A 155 7.63 -16.19 4.04
CA LYS A 155 8.67 -15.18 4.27
C LYS A 155 9.51 -15.53 5.48
N PHE A 156 8.88 -15.79 6.63
CA PHE A 156 9.57 -16.15 7.86
C PHE A 156 10.34 -17.46 7.71
N TRP A 157 9.72 -18.46 7.12
CA TRP A 157 10.33 -19.76 6.85
C TRP A 157 11.59 -19.64 5.97
N LYS A 158 11.53 -18.87 4.87
CA LYS A 158 12.71 -18.65 4.02
C LYS A 158 13.82 -17.88 4.73
N GLN A 159 13.46 -16.86 5.51
CA GLN A 159 14.44 -16.02 6.21
C GLN A 159 15.17 -16.73 7.35
N HIS A 160 14.46 -17.56 8.12
CA HIS A 160 15.00 -18.15 9.36
C HIS A 160 15.36 -19.61 9.23
N PHE A 161 14.74 -20.34 8.30
CA PHE A 161 14.97 -21.77 8.07
C PHE A 161 15.47 -22.07 6.64
N GLY A 162 15.87 -21.04 5.87
CA GLY A 162 16.44 -21.20 4.54
C GLY A 162 15.52 -21.82 3.48
N GLY A 163 14.22 -21.92 3.77
CA GLY A 163 13.27 -22.59 2.88
C GLY A 163 13.35 -24.13 2.92
N ASP A 164 13.94 -24.69 3.96
CA ASP A 164 14.04 -26.14 4.14
C ASP A 164 12.71 -26.75 4.63
N MET A 165 12.20 -27.73 3.87
CA MET A 165 10.96 -28.45 4.19
C MET A 165 11.09 -29.36 5.43
N SER A 166 12.30 -29.69 5.86
CA SER A 166 12.52 -30.47 7.10
C SER A 166 12.05 -29.75 8.36
N VAL A 167 11.68 -28.48 8.27
CA VAL A 167 11.05 -27.72 9.37
C VAL A 167 9.66 -28.27 9.72
N LEU A 168 8.93 -28.88 8.76
CA LEU A 168 7.64 -29.49 9.01
C LEU A 168 7.77 -30.69 9.96
N GLY A 169 6.95 -30.72 10.99
CA GLY A 169 7.01 -31.72 12.05
C GLY A 169 8.08 -31.45 13.11
N ARG A 170 8.94 -30.44 12.93
CA ARG A 170 9.93 -30.04 13.92
C ARG A 170 9.27 -29.39 15.13
N THR A 171 9.80 -29.65 16.31
CA THR A 171 9.39 -29.02 17.56
C THR A 171 10.21 -27.76 17.83
N LEU A 172 9.57 -26.74 18.37
CA LEU A 172 10.18 -25.50 18.82
C LEU A 172 9.45 -24.97 20.06
N GLU A 173 10.07 -24.05 20.76
CA GLU A 173 9.49 -23.41 21.95
C GLU A 173 8.83 -22.08 21.55
N LEU A 174 7.53 -21.95 21.80
CA LEU A 174 6.77 -20.71 21.61
C LEU A 174 6.12 -20.36 22.95
N GLU A 175 6.38 -19.16 23.48
CA GLU A 175 5.87 -18.72 24.79
C GLU A 175 6.13 -19.74 25.93
N LYS A 176 7.31 -20.39 25.91
CA LYS A 176 7.74 -21.45 26.85
C LYS A 176 6.99 -22.79 26.70
N GLU A 177 6.14 -22.94 25.72
CA GLU A 177 5.44 -24.18 25.38
C GLU A 177 6.02 -24.81 24.11
N THR A 178 6.01 -26.14 24.05
CA THR A 178 6.48 -26.87 22.87
C THR A 178 5.40 -26.88 21.80
N HIS A 179 5.76 -26.40 20.60
CA HIS A 179 4.88 -26.40 19.42
C HIS A 179 5.49 -27.20 18.29
N VAL A 180 4.65 -27.84 17.48
CA VAL A 180 5.03 -28.55 16.27
C VAL A 180 4.72 -27.70 15.05
N VAL A 181 5.67 -27.56 14.14
CA VAL A 181 5.43 -26.86 12.86
C VAL A 181 4.51 -27.70 11.99
N ALA A 182 3.27 -27.29 11.89
CA ALA A 182 2.23 -28.01 11.16
C ALA A 182 2.14 -27.62 9.67
N GLY A 183 2.55 -26.40 9.32
CA GLY A 183 2.44 -25.96 7.93
C GLY A 183 3.08 -24.60 7.65
N ILE A 184 3.10 -24.26 6.37
CA ILE A 184 3.62 -23.00 5.83
C ILE A 184 2.47 -22.28 5.11
N LEU A 185 2.20 -21.05 5.54
CA LEU A 185 1.25 -20.13 4.91
C LEU A 185 1.93 -19.34 3.80
N PRO A 186 1.25 -19.02 2.71
CA PRO A 186 1.79 -18.11 1.71
C PRO A 186 2.01 -16.73 2.34
N SER A 187 3.04 -16.04 1.85
CA SER A 187 3.21 -14.61 2.18
C SER A 187 2.19 -13.82 1.39
N LEU A 188 1.20 -13.26 2.07
CA LEU A 188 0.24 -12.36 1.45
C LEU A 188 0.83 -10.96 1.37
N PRO A 189 1.07 -10.41 0.17
CA PRO A 189 1.64 -9.09 0.03
C PRO A 189 0.64 -8.03 0.52
N GLY A 190 1.10 -7.14 1.39
CA GLY A 190 0.37 -5.96 1.82
C GLY A 190 -0.46 -6.09 3.08
N GLU A 191 -0.44 -7.21 3.76
CA GLU A 191 -0.96 -7.29 5.11
C GLU A 191 0.03 -6.66 6.08
N PHE A 192 -0.39 -5.55 6.67
CA PHE A 192 0.40 -4.76 7.59
C PHE A 192 0.82 -5.54 8.86
N GLN A 193 0.19 -6.69 9.10
CA GLN A 193 0.36 -7.50 10.29
C GLN A 193 -0.01 -8.98 10.06
N MET A 194 0.33 -9.58 8.90
CA MET A 194 0.30 -11.04 8.89
C MET A 194 1.32 -11.52 9.92
N PRO A 195 0.87 -12.22 10.94
CA PRO A 195 1.80 -12.74 11.93
C PRO A 195 2.73 -13.75 11.27
N ASP A 196 4.03 -13.64 11.59
CA ASP A 196 5.05 -14.57 11.10
C ASP A 196 4.81 -16.01 11.59
N ALA A 197 4.17 -16.13 12.77
CA ALA A 197 3.77 -17.39 13.37
C ALA A 197 2.28 -17.38 13.74
N VAL A 198 1.53 -18.41 13.35
CA VAL A 198 0.11 -18.54 13.66
C VAL A 198 -0.16 -19.84 14.39
N VAL A 199 -0.86 -19.75 15.50
CA VAL A 199 -1.30 -20.90 16.30
C VAL A 199 -2.85 -20.98 16.31
N PRO A 200 -3.44 -22.15 16.61
CA PRO A 200 -4.88 -22.27 16.75
C PRO A 200 -5.42 -21.38 17.88
N LEU A 201 -6.56 -20.75 17.65
CA LEU A 201 -7.24 -19.88 18.62
C LEU A 201 -8.01 -20.74 19.65
N PRO A 202 -7.57 -20.86 20.91
CA PRO A 202 -8.38 -21.47 21.94
C PRO A 202 -9.40 -20.44 22.44
N VAL A 203 -10.68 -20.80 22.43
CA VAL A 203 -11.71 -19.95 23.05
C VAL A 203 -11.75 -20.27 24.55
N THR A 204 -11.26 -19.34 25.37
CA THR A 204 -11.29 -19.51 26.83
C THR A 204 -12.38 -18.65 27.48
N LYS A 205 -12.75 -19.01 28.70
CA LYS A 205 -13.75 -18.27 29.46
C LYS A 205 -13.31 -16.82 29.72
N GLU A 206 -12.05 -16.62 30.05
CA GLU A 206 -11.45 -15.30 30.28
C GLU A 206 -11.53 -14.42 29.05
N MET A 207 -11.31 -14.99 27.86
CA MET A 207 -11.43 -14.25 26.59
C MET A 207 -12.89 -13.83 26.29
N LEU A 208 -13.86 -14.67 26.66
CA LEU A 208 -15.28 -14.36 26.49
C LEU A 208 -15.76 -13.28 27.45
N GLU A 209 -15.21 -13.24 28.67
CA GLU A 209 -15.54 -12.26 29.70
C GLU A 209 -14.83 -10.91 29.51
N ALA A 210 -13.76 -10.88 28.70
CA ALA A 210 -12.98 -9.65 28.40
C ALA A 210 -13.69 -8.77 27.35
N HIS A 211 -14.84 -8.22 27.70
CA HIS A 211 -15.70 -7.43 26.80
C HIS A 211 -15.07 -6.13 26.28
N ASP A 212 -14.12 -5.56 26.98
CA ASP A 212 -13.37 -4.34 26.65
C ASP A 212 -12.24 -4.61 25.64
N ARG A 213 -11.73 -5.84 25.54
CA ARG A 213 -10.65 -6.21 24.65
C ARG A 213 -11.13 -6.40 23.20
N ARG A 214 -11.17 -5.31 22.45
CA ARG A 214 -11.66 -5.24 21.07
C ARG A 214 -10.51 -5.35 20.05
N SER A 215 -10.06 -6.58 19.80
CA SER A 215 -8.85 -6.85 19.02
C SER A 215 -8.98 -7.99 17.99
N MET A 216 -10.19 -8.53 17.79
CA MET A 216 -10.43 -9.61 16.85
C MET A 216 -10.55 -9.07 15.43
N VAL A 217 -9.62 -9.43 14.54
CA VAL A 217 -9.76 -9.19 13.10
C VAL A 217 -10.65 -10.28 12.53
N VAL A 218 -11.90 -9.95 12.24
CA VAL A 218 -12.91 -10.90 11.76
C VAL A 218 -13.08 -10.75 10.25
N ALA A 219 -12.74 -11.81 9.51
CA ALA A 219 -12.95 -11.94 8.07
C ALA A 219 -14.26 -12.69 7.77
N VAL A 220 -15.00 -12.18 6.80
CA VAL A 220 -16.27 -12.77 6.33
C VAL A 220 -16.19 -12.96 4.83
N ARG A 221 -16.38 -14.21 4.38
CA ARG A 221 -16.56 -14.52 2.96
C ARG A 221 -18.03 -14.79 2.70
N LEU A 222 -18.62 -14.01 1.80
CA LEU A 222 -20.02 -14.20 1.42
C LEU A 222 -20.20 -15.40 0.48
N LYS A 223 -21.35 -16.05 0.57
CA LYS A 223 -21.79 -17.07 -0.40
C LYS A 223 -21.97 -16.44 -1.78
N PRO A 224 -21.80 -17.21 -2.87
CA PRO A 224 -22.11 -16.71 -4.21
C PRO A 224 -23.55 -16.17 -4.29
N GLY A 225 -23.72 -15.00 -4.92
CA GLY A 225 -25.02 -14.35 -5.09
C GLY A 225 -25.57 -13.61 -3.87
N ARG A 226 -24.85 -13.59 -2.74
CA ARG A 226 -25.20 -12.77 -1.58
C ARG A 226 -24.56 -11.39 -1.68
N THR A 227 -25.28 -10.38 -1.20
CA THR A 227 -24.79 -8.99 -1.23
C THR A 227 -24.28 -8.56 0.14
N LYS A 228 -23.43 -7.51 0.12
CA LYS A 228 -22.91 -6.88 1.32
C LYS A 228 -24.04 -6.38 2.21
N GLU A 229 -25.05 -5.76 1.63
CA GLU A 229 -26.19 -5.15 2.32
C GLU A 229 -27.00 -6.20 3.09
N GLN A 230 -27.25 -7.39 2.51
CA GLN A 230 -27.90 -8.50 3.18
C GLN A 230 -27.12 -8.94 4.42
N ALA A 231 -25.82 -9.14 4.29
CA ALA A 231 -24.97 -9.55 5.39
C ALA A 231 -24.87 -8.46 6.49
N GLU A 232 -24.86 -7.17 6.11
CA GLU A 232 -24.89 -6.08 7.08
C GLU A 232 -26.20 -6.00 7.87
N GLU A 233 -27.33 -6.33 7.26
CA GLU A 233 -28.61 -6.43 7.97
C GLU A 233 -28.60 -7.58 8.99
N GLU A 234 -28.06 -8.73 8.61
CA GLU A 234 -27.87 -9.87 9.52
C GLU A 234 -26.97 -9.50 10.70
N ILE A 235 -25.85 -8.81 10.44
CA ILE A 235 -24.92 -8.34 11.47
C ILE A 235 -25.61 -7.32 12.38
N ARG A 236 -26.38 -6.35 11.85
CA ARG A 236 -27.12 -5.38 12.64
C ARG A 236 -28.17 -6.03 13.54
N ALA A 237 -28.88 -7.02 13.01
CA ALA A 237 -29.83 -7.80 13.79
C ALA A 237 -29.16 -8.55 14.95
N LEU A 238 -27.97 -9.14 14.67
CA LEU A 238 -27.15 -9.79 15.68
C LEU A 238 -26.71 -8.81 16.78
N TYR A 239 -26.18 -7.64 16.42
CA TYR A 239 -25.74 -6.64 17.40
C TYR A 239 -26.90 -6.10 18.27
N ARG A 240 -28.12 -5.99 17.73
CA ARG A 240 -29.29 -5.66 18.54
C ARG A 240 -29.55 -6.71 19.63
N ARG A 241 -29.48 -7.99 19.27
CA ARG A 241 -29.63 -9.10 20.24
C ARG A 241 -28.50 -9.12 21.26
N LEU A 242 -27.25 -8.95 20.82
CA LEU A 242 -26.09 -8.88 21.73
C LEU A 242 -26.17 -7.70 22.70
N ALA A 243 -26.79 -6.57 22.29
CA ALA A 243 -26.99 -5.43 23.17
C ALA A 243 -27.99 -5.72 24.30
N GLU A 244 -28.90 -6.69 24.13
CA GLU A 244 -29.81 -7.18 25.17
C GLU A 244 -29.13 -8.21 26.07
N GLU A 245 -28.36 -9.16 25.48
CA GLU A 245 -27.68 -10.25 26.20
C GLU A 245 -26.48 -9.75 27.02
N ALA A 246 -25.67 -8.82 26.46
CA ALA A 246 -24.47 -8.27 27.08
C ALA A 246 -24.38 -6.75 26.89
N PRO A 247 -25.19 -5.96 27.61
CA PRO A 247 -25.26 -4.51 27.45
C PRO A 247 -23.90 -3.80 27.67
N GLN A 248 -23.07 -4.31 28.56
CA GLN A 248 -21.72 -3.79 28.84
C GLN A 248 -20.76 -3.90 27.64
N SER A 249 -21.00 -4.87 26.76
CA SER A 249 -20.16 -5.11 25.57
C SER A 249 -20.68 -4.39 24.32
N SER A 250 -21.98 -4.54 24.03
CA SER A 250 -22.53 -4.28 22.71
C SER A 250 -23.59 -3.19 22.65
N ARG A 251 -24.02 -2.62 23.82
CA ARG A 251 -25.04 -1.57 23.87
C ARG A 251 -24.56 -0.30 23.13
N GLY A 252 -25.36 0.17 22.18
CA GLY A 252 -25.06 1.34 21.37
C GLY A 252 -23.97 1.10 20.33
N LYS A 253 -23.64 -0.16 20.04
CA LYS A 253 -22.67 -0.55 19.01
C LYS A 253 -23.34 -1.21 17.82
N GLU A 254 -22.76 -1.05 16.65
CA GLU A 254 -23.25 -1.63 15.41
C GLU A 254 -22.08 -2.15 14.60
N GLY A 255 -22.16 -3.42 14.20
CA GLY A 255 -21.18 -4.01 13.26
C GLY A 255 -21.51 -3.68 11.82
N TYR A 256 -20.49 -3.51 11.00
CA TYR A 256 -20.61 -3.30 9.56
C TYR A 256 -19.44 -3.93 8.82
N LEU A 257 -19.57 -4.07 7.49
CA LEU A 257 -18.59 -4.70 6.63
C LEU A 257 -17.73 -3.66 5.91
N GLU A 258 -16.43 -3.84 5.97
CA GLU A 258 -15.46 -3.09 5.17
C GLU A 258 -14.79 -4.00 4.13
N THR A 259 -14.54 -3.45 2.94
CA THR A 259 -13.72 -4.14 1.93
C THR A 259 -12.29 -4.31 2.44
N PRO A 260 -11.52 -5.31 1.96
CA PRO A 260 -10.13 -5.49 2.36
C PRO A 260 -9.29 -4.21 2.19
N ALA A 261 -9.50 -3.53 1.06
CA ALA A 261 -8.80 -2.28 0.79
C ALA A 261 -9.05 -1.23 1.88
N ARG A 262 -10.31 -0.96 2.21
CA ARG A 262 -10.67 0.06 3.18
C ARG A 262 -10.26 -0.32 4.61
N PHE A 263 -10.39 -1.60 4.95
CA PHE A 263 -10.00 -2.13 6.26
C PHE A 263 -8.50 -1.95 6.54
N TRP A 264 -7.64 -2.35 5.59
CA TRP A 264 -6.19 -2.30 5.75
C TRP A 264 -5.59 -0.92 5.48
N GLN A 265 -6.18 -0.13 4.58
CA GLN A 265 -5.75 1.25 4.33
C GLN A 265 -6.09 2.18 5.51
N GLY A 266 -7.17 1.90 6.24
CA GLY A 266 -7.58 2.70 7.38
C GLY A 266 -7.63 4.20 7.05
N ASN A 267 -6.98 5.01 7.89
CA ASN A 267 -6.90 6.46 7.69
C ASN A 267 -5.76 6.92 6.78
N ALA A 268 -5.01 5.98 6.12
CA ALA A 268 -3.86 6.35 5.27
C ALA A 268 -4.27 7.17 4.04
N HIS A 269 -5.52 7.06 3.60
CA HIS A 269 -6.02 7.82 2.45
C HIS A 269 -5.86 9.34 2.62
N ARG A 270 -6.28 9.91 3.75
CA ARG A 270 -6.20 11.36 3.99
C ARG A 270 -4.77 11.91 3.99
N PRO A 271 -3.83 11.39 4.79
CA PRO A 271 -2.46 11.91 4.79
C PRO A 271 -1.75 11.71 3.45
N LEU A 272 -1.98 10.60 2.74
CA LEU A 272 -1.39 10.37 1.42
C LEU A 272 -1.95 11.35 0.36
N THR A 273 -3.24 11.65 0.41
CA THR A 273 -3.85 12.67 -0.49
C THR A 273 -3.27 14.04 -0.21
N VAL A 274 -3.17 14.46 1.06
CA VAL A 274 -2.55 15.75 1.44
C VAL A 274 -1.10 15.82 0.98
N LEU A 275 -0.35 14.74 1.17
CA LEU A 275 1.04 14.65 0.75
C LEU A 275 1.18 14.73 -0.78
N ALA A 276 0.33 14.03 -1.52
CA ALA A 276 0.30 14.10 -2.99
C ALA A 276 -0.01 15.51 -3.50
N LEU A 277 -0.96 16.20 -2.88
CA LEU A 277 -1.27 17.60 -3.21
C LEU A 277 -0.10 18.53 -2.90
N ALA A 278 0.54 18.38 -1.73
CA ALA A 278 1.69 19.19 -1.34
C ALA A 278 2.85 19.04 -2.33
N VAL A 279 3.19 17.80 -2.71
CA VAL A 279 4.27 17.54 -3.68
C VAL A 279 3.89 18.01 -5.08
N GLY A 280 2.61 17.92 -5.46
CA GLY A 280 2.08 18.51 -6.68
C GLY A 280 2.27 20.04 -6.73
N LEU A 281 2.02 20.73 -5.62
CA LEU A 281 2.28 22.17 -5.50
C LEU A 281 3.78 22.50 -5.61
N VAL A 282 4.65 21.69 -5.02
CA VAL A 282 6.11 21.83 -5.16
C VAL A 282 6.53 21.68 -6.63
N LEU A 283 5.95 20.75 -7.36
CA LEU A 283 6.18 20.62 -8.79
C LEU A 283 5.72 21.87 -9.56
N LEU A 284 4.53 22.37 -9.27
CA LEU A 284 4.02 23.61 -9.90
C LEU A 284 4.94 24.81 -9.62
N LEU A 285 5.47 24.91 -8.41
CA LEU A 285 6.45 25.93 -8.03
C LEU A 285 7.76 25.77 -8.81
N ALA A 286 8.30 24.56 -8.89
CA ALA A 286 9.48 24.25 -9.71
C ALA A 286 9.22 24.61 -11.17
N CYS A 287 8.05 24.31 -11.62
CA CYS A 287 7.53 24.65 -12.94
C CYS A 287 7.51 26.18 -13.17
N ALA A 288 6.92 26.95 -12.31
CA ALA A 288 6.87 28.42 -12.41
C ALA A 288 8.29 29.05 -12.44
N ASN A 289 9.18 28.55 -11.59
CA ASN A 289 10.58 29.00 -11.54
C ASN A 289 11.32 28.70 -12.86
N LEU A 290 11.11 27.52 -13.43
CA LEU A 290 11.69 27.16 -14.73
C LEU A 290 11.12 28.02 -15.84
N GLY A 291 9.81 28.29 -15.83
CA GLY A 291 9.13 29.20 -16.78
C GLY A 291 9.77 30.60 -16.75
N GLY A 292 10.02 31.16 -15.57
CA GLY A 292 10.71 32.43 -15.39
C GLY A 292 12.15 32.43 -15.94
N LEU A 293 12.89 31.35 -15.70
CA LEU A 293 14.24 31.17 -16.24
C LEU A 293 14.24 31.06 -17.78
N LEU A 294 13.29 30.36 -18.36
CA LEU A 294 13.15 30.23 -19.81
C LEU A 294 12.75 31.57 -20.46
N LEU A 295 11.88 32.34 -19.81
CA LEU A 295 11.47 33.66 -20.26
C LEU A 295 12.64 34.65 -20.26
N ALA A 296 13.44 34.69 -19.16
CA ALA A 296 14.64 35.49 -19.08
C ALA A 296 15.66 35.13 -20.19
N ARG A 297 15.79 33.82 -20.47
CA ARG A 297 16.67 33.35 -21.56
C ARG A 297 16.11 33.72 -22.95
N ALA A 298 14.78 33.62 -23.15
CA ALA A 298 14.15 34.02 -24.40
C ALA A 298 14.36 35.52 -24.66
N SER A 299 14.22 36.38 -23.63
CA SER A 299 14.47 37.81 -23.72
C SER A 299 15.91 38.12 -24.16
N ALA A 300 16.90 37.38 -23.60
CA ALA A 300 18.31 37.52 -23.98
C ALA A 300 18.59 37.09 -25.45
N ARG A 301 17.69 36.28 -26.06
CA ARG A 301 17.80 35.77 -27.45
C ARG A 301 16.93 36.52 -28.45
N LEU A 302 16.17 37.55 -28.04
CA LEU A 302 15.29 38.33 -28.94
C LEU A 302 16.00 38.80 -30.20
N ARG A 303 17.25 39.24 -30.08
CA ARG A 303 18.06 39.69 -31.21
C ARG A 303 18.38 38.57 -32.20
N GLU A 304 18.66 37.36 -31.72
CA GLU A 304 18.89 36.17 -32.56
C GLU A 304 17.62 35.72 -33.25
N VAL A 305 16.50 35.72 -32.55
CA VAL A 305 15.18 35.38 -33.08
C VAL A 305 14.74 36.39 -34.15
N ALA A 306 14.93 37.70 -33.90
CA ALA A 306 14.61 38.74 -34.85
C ALA A 306 15.44 38.63 -36.16
N ILE A 307 16.74 38.31 -36.04
CA ILE A 307 17.59 38.08 -37.23
C ILE A 307 17.10 36.88 -38.03
N ARG A 308 16.74 35.78 -37.38
CA ARG A 308 16.22 34.59 -38.07
C ARG A 308 14.87 34.84 -38.74
N ALA A 309 13.99 35.57 -38.07
CA ALA A 309 12.71 35.97 -38.65
C ALA A 309 12.90 36.87 -39.89
N ALA A 310 13.85 37.81 -39.85
CA ALA A 310 14.24 38.66 -40.96
C ALA A 310 14.82 37.88 -42.16
N LEU A 311 15.50 36.75 -41.89
CA LEU A 311 16.01 35.83 -42.90
C LEU A 311 14.98 34.81 -43.41
N GLY A 312 13.69 34.98 -43.04
CA GLY A 312 12.57 34.18 -43.58
C GLY A 312 12.24 32.90 -42.77
N ALA A 313 12.74 32.73 -41.54
CA ALA A 313 12.33 31.63 -40.71
C ALA A 313 10.85 31.76 -40.30
N SER A 314 10.01 30.71 -40.54
CA SER A 314 8.62 30.71 -40.13
C SER A 314 8.47 30.68 -38.60
N GLN A 315 7.47 31.39 -38.08
CA GLN A 315 7.14 31.38 -36.64
C GLN A 315 6.95 29.97 -36.10
N PHE A 316 6.34 29.09 -36.88
CA PHE A 316 6.16 27.68 -36.54
C PHE A 316 7.49 26.94 -36.34
N HIS A 317 8.51 27.25 -37.12
CA HIS A 317 9.83 26.63 -36.97
C HIS A 317 10.50 27.03 -35.64
N ILE A 318 10.42 28.33 -35.30
CA ILE A 318 10.95 28.85 -34.03
C ILE A 318 10.19 28.22 -32.85
N PHE A 319 8.85 28.19 -32.91
CA PHE A 319 8.02 27.56 -31.89
C PHE A 319 8.38 26.09 -31.67
N ARG A 320 8.43 25.29 -32.75
CA ARG A 320 8.77 23.87 -32.72
C ARG A 320 10.15 23.65 -32.09
N GLN A 321 11.13 24.47 -32.40
CA GLN A 321 12.45 24.38 -31.85
C GLN A 321 12.47 24.65 -30.34
N MET A 322 11.75 25.67 -29.84
CA MET A 322 11.61 25.94 -28.40
C MET A 322 10.90 24.79 -27.67
N MET A 323 9.86 24.22 -28.26
CA MET A 323 9.16 23.06 -27.72
C MET A 323 10.09 21.84 -27.56
N ILE A 324 10.91 21.56 -28.57
CA ILE A 324 11.86 20.45 -28.51
C ILE A 324 12.93 20.70 -27.43
N GLU A 325 13.45 21.93 -27.32
CA GLU A 325 14.43 22.29 -26.26
C GLU A 325 13.84 22.06 -24.87
N SER A 326 12.60 22.53 -24.63
CA SER A 326 11.90 22.36 -23.36
C SER A 326 11.56 20.87 -23.06
N LEU A 327 11.17 20.10 -24.08
CA LEU A 327 10.88 18.68 -23.95
C LEU A 327 12.16 17.88 -23.62
N LEU A 328 13.29 18.21 -24.26
CA LEU A 328 14.58 17.57 -23.95
C LEU A 328 15.02 17.85 -22.52
N LEU A 329 14.86 19.09 -22.03
CA LEU A 329 15.16 19.46 -20.64
C LEU A 329 14.27 18.70 -19.67
N SER A 330 12.96 18.63 -19.95
CA SER A 330 12.03 17.96 -19.04
C SER A 330 12.20 16.45 -19.04
N LEU A 331 12.52 15.83 -20.17
CA LEU A 331 12.85 14.40 -20.22
C LEU A 331 14.17 14.10 -19.51
N ALA A 332 15.20 14.94 -19.63
CA ALA A 332 16.43 14.82 -18.88
C ALA A 332 16.17 14.97 -17.36
N GLY A 333 15.36 15.95 -16.97
CA GLY A 333 14.91 16.15 -15.60
C GLY A 333 14.11 14.96 -15.09
N GLY A 334 13.22 14.39 -15.90
CA GLY A 334 12.43 13.19 -15.58
C GLY A 334 13.32 11.95 -15.37
N ALA A 335 14.30 11.73 -16.25
CA ALA A 335 15.26 10.64 -16.13
C ALA A 335 16.09 10.75 -14.82
N ALA A 336 16.59 11.95 -14.52
CA ALA A 336 17.26 12.21 -13.24
C ALA A 336 16.30 12.10 -12.06
N GLY A 337 15.02 12.50 -12.23
CA GLY A 337 13.95 12.39 -11.24
C GLY A 337 13.64 10.96 -10.87
N ILE A 338 13.74 10.00 -11.78
CA ILE A 338 13.60 8.57 -11.48
C ILE A 338 14.68 8.14 -10.45
N GLY A 339 15.90 8.63 -10.59
CA GLY A 339 16.97 8.42 -9.60
C GLY A 339 16.63 9.00 -8.24
N VAL A 340 16.11 10.24 -8.21
CA VAL A 340 15.65 10.89 -6.97
C VAL A 340 14.49 10.09 -6.35
N ALA A 341 13.54 9.64 -7.15
CA ALA A 341 12.42 8.81 -6.68
C ALA A 341 12.92 7.49 -6.06
N ALA A 342 13.88 6.81 -6.69
CA ALA A 342 14.47 5.58 -6.17
C ALA A 342 15.10 5.78 -4.79
N LEU A 343 15.87 6.87 -4.63
CA LEU A 343 16.48 7.22 -3.35
C LEU A 343 15.42 7.59 -2.30
N GLY A 344 14.40 8.37 -2.69
CA GLY A 344 13.30 8.76 -1.82
C GLY A 344 12.50 7.55 -1.32
N ILE A 345 12.16 6.60 -2.20
CA ILE A 345 11.45 5.37 -1.83
C ILE A 345 12.29 4.53 -0.85
N ARG A 346 13.60 4.36 -1.12
CA ARG A 346 14.50 3.65 -0.19
C ARG A 346 14.52 4.31 1.18
N PHE A 347 14.73 5.64 1.21
CA PHE A 347 14.73 6.41 2.46
C PHE A 347 13.42 6.26 3.25
N LEU A 348 12.27 6.33 2.57
CA LEU A 348 10.97 6.19 3.21
C LEU A 348 10.72 4.76 3.73
N ARG A 349 11.17 3.75 2.98
CA ARG A 349 11.08 2.34 3.38
C ARG A 349 11.92 2.03 4.62
N ASP A 350 13.13 2.59 4.67
CA ASP A 350 14.08 2.34 5.76
C ASP A 350 13.81 3.21 7.00
N TRP A 351 12.78 4.09 6.96
CA TRP A 351 12.44 4.98 8.07
C TRP A 351 11.66 4.23 9.16
N PRO A 352 12.27 3.95 10.36
CA PRO A 352 11.67 3.05 11.37
C PRO A 352 10.34 3.50 11.95
N ARG A 353 10.04 4.82 11.87
CA ARG A 353 8.82 5.44 12.42
C ARG A 353 7.66 5.51 11.43
N LEU A 354 7.92 5.29 10.14
CA LEU A 354 6.89 5.38 9.11
C LEU A 354 6.19 4.04 8.94
N ARG A 355 5.09 3.85 9.65
CA ARG A 355 4.28 2.64 9.60
C ARG A 355 3.12 2.81 8.61
N LEU A 356 3.42 2.85 7.33
CA LEU A 356 2.39 2.82 6.28
C LEU A 356 2.13 1.39 5.82
N PRO A 357 0.86 1.01 5.61
CA PRO A 357 0.55 -0.28 4.99
C PRO A 357 1.26 -0.42 3.65
N ARG A 358 1.83 -1.59 3.36
CA ARG A 358 2.44 -1.93 2.05
C ARG A 358 3.58 -1.01 1.59
N ILE A 359 4.25 -0.28 2.49
CA ILE A 359 5.39 0.58 2.15
C ILE A 359 6.57 -0.22 1.58
N ASP A 360 6.73 -1.46 2.00
CA ASP A 360 7.72 -2.41 1.49
C ASP A 360 7.49 -2.77 0.01
N GLN A 361 6.26 -2.59 -0.50
CA GLN A 361 5.89 -2.78 -1.90
C GLN A 361 6.03 -1.52 -2.76
N ALA A 362 6.36 -0.38 -2.15
CA ALA A 362 6.65 0.84 -2.90
C ALA A 362 7.94 0.64 -3.71
N GLU A 363 7.82 0.68 -5.03
CA GLU A 363 8.92 0.44 -5.97
C GLU A 363 8.67 1.20 -7.28
N LEU A 364 9.73 1.37 -8.06
CA LEU A 364 9.65 1.93 -9.40
C LEU A 364 9.09 0.88 -10.37
N ASN A 365 7.76 0.76 -10.41
CA ASN A 365 7.06 -0.11 -11.33
C ASN A 365 6.69 0.61 -12.64
N ALA A 366 6.10 -0.11 -13.59
CA ALA A 366 5.68 0.45 -14.87
C ALA A 366 4.71 1.63 -14.73
N HIS A 367 3.78 1.59 -13.75
CA HIS A 367 2.84 2.69 -13.49
C HIS A 367 3.57 3.95 -13.02
N THR A 368 4.54 3.83 -12.11
CA THR A 368 5.36 4.95 -11.62
C THR A 368 6.23 5.54 -12.73
N LEU A 369 6.83 4.69 -13.59
CA LEU A 369 7.61 5.16 -14.74
C LEU A 369 6.75 5.87 -15.78
N LEU A 370 5.55 5.36 -16.10
CA LEU A 370 4.60 6.01 -17.00
C LEU A 370 4.10 7.33 -16.42
N PHE A 371 3.84 7.40 -15.13
CA PHE A 371 3.48 8.63 -14.43
C PHE A 371 4.62 9.67 -14.55
N ALA A 372 5.87 9.30 -14.23
CA ALA A 372 7.02 10.19 -14.34
C ALA A 372 7.22 10.68 -15.78
N LEU A 373 7.05 9.81 -16.79
CA LEU A 373 7.10 10.17 -18.19
C LEU A 373 5.98 11.16 -18.56
N ALA A 374 4.75 10.88 -18.16
CA ALA A 374 3.59 11.75 -18.42
C ALA A 374 3.80 13.15 -17.81
N VAL A 375 4.26 13.23 -16.58
CA VAL A 375 4.57 14.49 -15.89
C VAL A 375 5.71 15.22 -16.60
N SER A 376 6.76 14.51 -17.02
CA SER A 376 7.89 15.11 -17.78
C SER A 376 7.42 15.71 -19.10
N VAL A 377 6.61 14.98 -19.86
CA VAL A 377 6.06 15.46 -21.13
C VAL A 377 5.14 16.66 -20.90
N ALA A 378 4.24 16.59 -19.91
CA ALA A 378 3.35 17.69 -19.58
C ALA A 378 4.12 18.95 -19.16
N ALA A 379 5.14 18.83 -18.32
CA ALA A 379 6.02 19.92 -17.96
C ALA A 379 6.72 20.51 -19.19
N GLY A 380 7.31 19.69 -20.05
CA GLY A 380 7.98 20.12 -21.28
C GLY A 380 7.05 20.89 -22.24
N LEU A 381 5.82 20.44 -22.39
CA LEU A 381 4.80 21.09 -23.21
C LEU A 381 4.37 22.44 -22.60
N LEU A 382 4.09 22.48 -21.29
CA LEU A 382 3.69 23.71 -20.60
C LEU A 382 4.76 24.80 -20.71
N PHE A 383 6.04 24.43 -20.53
CA PHE A 383 7.15 25.41 -20.63
C PHE A 383 7.55 25.77 -22.04
N GLY A 384 7.39 24.85 -22.98
CA GLY A 384 7.62 25.14 -24.38
C GLY A 384 6.64 26.16 -24.95
N THR A 385 5.41 26.22 -24.42
CA THR A 385 4.39 27.20 -24.86
C THR A 385 4.52 28.57 -24.22
N ALA A 386 5.01 28.68 -22.95
CA ALA A 386 5.09 29.93 -22.21
C ALA A 386 5.94 31.04 -22.88
N PRO A 387 7.10 30.76 -23.50
CA PRO A 387 7.87 31.79 -24.22
C PRO A 387 7.34 32.09 -25.64
N ALA A 388 6.30 31.39 -26.08
CA ALA A 388 5.81 31.49 -27.44
C ALA A 388 4.63 32.48 -27.59
N TRP A 389 4.16 33.01 -26.48
CA TRP A 389 3.20 34.11 -26.37
C TRP A 389 3.93 35.43 -26.09
#